data_7a854c2788a02b3b01e7d339c0aa3402
#
_entry.id   7a854c2788a02b3b01e7d339c0aa3402
#
_cell.length_a   1.000
_cell.length_b   1.000
_cell.length_c   1.000
_cell.angle_alpha   90.00
_cell.angle_beta   90.00
_cell.angle_gamma   90.00
#
_symmetry.space_group_name_H-M   'P 1'
#
loop_
_entity.id
_entity.type
_entity.pdbx_description
1 polymer ?
#
loop_
_entity_poly.entity_id
_entity_poly.type
_entity_poly.pdbx_seq_one_letter_code
_entity_poly.pdbx_strand_id
1 'polypeptide(L)'
;MSDLGWINAAIAAARPQAVGALLRYFRDLDLAEEAFQDACLRALRNWPQNGPPRDPAAWLIMVGRNAAIDQVRKTSRLTAL
;
A
#
# COMPACT_ATOMS: atom_id res chain seq x y z
N MET A 1 -23.68 -13.20 2.46
CA MET A 1 -22.35 -13.24 3.06
C MET A 1 -21.33 -12.75 2.03
N SER A 2 -20.65 -11.66 2.35
CA SER A 2 -19.65 -11.15 1.40
C SER A 2 -18.37 -11.96 1.55
N ASP A 3 -17.88 -12.51 0.45
CA ASP A 3 -16.63 -13.23 0.43
C ASP A 3 -15.51 -12.25 0.08
N LEU A 4 -14.64 -11.99 1.04
CA LEU A 4 -13.49 -11.11 0.84
C LEU A 4 -12.21 -11.90 0.56
N GLY A 5 -12.33 -13.21 0.31
CA GLY A 5 -11.18 -14.04 0.00
C GLY A 5 -10.45 -13.58 -1.25
N TRP A 6 -11.18 -13.01 -2.22
CA TRP A 6 -10.54 -12.50 -3.43
C TRP A 6 -9.59 -11.33 -3.14
N ILE A 7 -9.89 -10.52 -2.11
CA ILE A 7 -9.02 -9.39 -1.72
C ILE A 7 -7.70 -9.93 -1.18
N ASN A 8 -7.78 -10.89 -0.25
CA ASN A 8 -6.58 -11.52 0.30
C ASN A 8 -5.74 -12.18 -0.78
N ALA A 9 -6.40 -12.87 -1.72
CA ALA A 9 -5.71 -13.53 -2.83
C ALA A 9 -5.02 -12.50 -3.74
N ALA A 10 -5.70 -11.41 -4.05
CA ALA A 10 -5.14 -10.36 -4.89
C ALA A 10 -3.94 -9.68 -4.23
N ILE A 11 -4.03 -9.41 -2.93
CA ILE A 11 -2.94 -8.81 -2.18
C ILE A 11 -1.74 -9.77 -2.13
N ALA A 12 -1.98 -11.04 -1.84
CA ALA A 12 -0.91 -12.04 -1.78
C ALA A 12 -0.20 -12.17 -3.14
N ALA A 13 -0.97 -12.18 -4.23
CA ALA A 13 -0.40 -12.28 -5.58
C ALA A 13 0.41 -11.03 -5.95
N ALA A 14 -0.02 -9.86 -5.49
CA ALA A 14 0.64 -8.59 -5.81
C ALA A 14 1.86 -8.30 -4.93
N ARG A 15 1.96 -8.95 -3.77
CA ARG A 15 2.97 -8.63 -2.76
C ARG A 15 4.41 -8.58 -3.29
N PRO A 16 4.92 -9.59 -3.99
CA PRO A 16 6.32 -9.55 -4.43
C PRO A 16 6.60 -8.37 -5.34
N GLN A 17 5.72 -8.10 -6.28
CA GLN A 17 5.89 -6.98 -7.21
C GLN A 17 5.77 -5.64 -6.50
N ALA A 18 4.78 -5.51 -5.62
CA ALA A 18 4.51 -4.25 -4.94
C ALA A 18 5.61 -3.91 -3.95
N VAL A 19 6.01 -4.86 -3.11
CA VAL A 19 7.08 -4.62 -2.14
C VAL A 19 8.40 -4.37 -2.87
N GLY A 20 8.68 -5.10 -3.94
CA GLY A 20 9.87 -4.88 -4.75
C GLY A 20 9.93 -3.48 -5.34
N ALA A 21 8.81 -2.98 -5.86
CA ALA A 21 8.76 -1.63 -6.43
C ALA A 21 8.93 -0.57 -5.34
N LEU A 22 8.27 -0.75 -4.20
CA LEU A 22 8.40 0.18 -3.07
C LEU A 22 9.82 0.18 -2.52
N LEU A 23 10.46 -0.98 -2.47
CA LEU A 23 11.85 -1.09 -2.04
C LEU A 23 12.78 -0.32 -2.97
N ARG A 24 12.58 -0.46 -4.28
CA ARG A 24 13.38 0.29 -5.26
C ARG A 24 13.17 1.80 -5.13
N TYR A 25 11.94 2.20 -4.82
CA TYR A 25 11.62 3.63 -4.68
C TYR A 25 12.22 4.23 -3.40
N PHE A 26 12.02 3.58 -2.26
CA PHE A 26 12.45 4.11 -0.97
C PHE A 26 13.86 3.70 -0.57
N ARG A 27 14.36 2.59 -1.10
CA ARG A 27 15.66 1.99 -0.77
C ARG A 27 15.79 1.68 0.72
N ASP A 28 14.68 1.30 1.34
CA ASP A 28 14.56 0.99 2.75
C ASP A 28 13.49 -0.08 2.89
N LEU A 29 13.89 -1.29 3.31
CA LEU A 29 12.96 -2.42 3.37
C LEU A 29 11.88 -2.19 4.42
N ASP A 30 12.22 -1.63 5.57
CA ASP A 30 11.23 -1.38 6.61
C ASP A 30 10.17 -0.39 6.13
N LEU A 31 10.61 0.66 5.46
CA LEU A 31 9.69 1.66 4.92
C LEU A 31 8.83 1.07 3.80
N ALA A 32 9.43 0.25 2.94
CA ALA A 32 8.68 -0.41 1.87
C ALA A 32 7.60 -1.33 2.43
N GLU A 33 7.91 -2.08 3.47
CA GLU A 33 6.95 -2.97 4.11
C GLU A 33 5.85 -2.22 4.82
N GLU A 34 6.17 -1.13 5.52
CA GLU A 34 5.17 -0.27 6.15
C GLU A 34 4.24 0.34 5.10
N ALA A 35 4.81 0.81 3.99
CA ALA A 35 4.02 1.39 2.90
C ALA A 35 3.06 0.34 2.32
N PHE A 36 3.54 -0.88 2.14
CA PHE A 36 2.71 -1.95 1.62
C PHE A 36 1.59 -2.31 2.59
N GLN A 37 1.89 -2.42 3.88
CA GLN A 37 0.87 -2.71 4.89
C GLN A 37 -0.21 -1.63 4.92
N ASP A 38 0.19 -0.37 4.84
CA ASP A 38 -0.76 0.74 4.82
C ASP A 38 -1.66 0.67 3.59
N ALA A 39 -1.08 0.35 2.44
CA ALA A 39 -1.85 0.14 1.21
C ALA A 39 -2.84 -1.01 1.36
N CYS A 40 -2.44 -2.09 2.01
CA CYS A 40 -3.33 -3.23 2.26
C CYS A 40 -4.53 -2.85 3.12
N LEU A 41 -4.31 -2.06 4.17
CA LEU A 41 -5.40 -1.59 5.02
C LEU A 41 -6.38 -0.72 4.22
N ARG A 42 -5.87 0.11 3.34
CA ARG A 42 -6.72 0.94 2.48
C ARG A 42 -7.48 0.09 1.46
N ALA A 43 -6.84 -0.96 0.94
CA ALA A 43 -7.51 -1.90 0.04
C ALA A 43 -8.68 -2.59 0.72
N LEU A 44 -8.50 -3.01 1.96
CA LEU A 44 -9.56 -3.66 2.73
C LEU A 44 -10.76 -2.75 2.96
N ARG A 45 -10.56 -1.44 3.00
CA ARG A 45 -11.65 -0.48 3.13
C ARG A 45 -12.27 -0.13 1.79
N ASN A 46 -11.47 -0.05 0.75
CA ASN A 46 -11.89 0.50 -0.55
C ASN A 46 -12.44 -0.57 -1.49
N TRP A 47 -11.73 -1.69 -1.62
CA TRP A 47 -12.06 -2.70 -2.63
C TRP A 47 -13.43 -3.37 -2.41
N PRO A 48 -13.89 -3.64 -1.16
CA PRO A 48 -15.22 -4.22 -0.98
C PRO A 48 -16.34 -3.35 -1.56
N GLN A 49 -16.16 -2.04 -1.56
CA GLN A 49 -17.17 -1.10 -2.03
C GLN A 49 -17.02 -0.79 -3.52
N ASN A 50 -15.80 -0.68 -4.01
CA ASN A 50 -15.51 -0.21 -5.35
C ASN A 50 -15.10 -1.32 -6.32
N GLY A 51 -14.92 -2.54 -5.81
CA GLY A 51 -14.46 -3.65 -6.62
C GLY A 51 -12.96 -3.63 -6.84
N PRO A 52 -12.41 -4.68 -7.50
CA PRO A 52 -10.97 -4.77 -7.71
C PRO A 52 -10.49 -3.70 -8.68
N PRO A 53 -9.31 -3.10 -8.40
CA PRO A 53 -8.70 -2.21 -9.39
C PRO A 53 -8.24 -3.02 -10.60
N ARG A 54 -8.03 -2.33 -11.71
CA ARG A 54 -7.60 -2.97 -12.94
C ARG A 54 -6.24 -3.66 -12.77
N ASP A 55 -5.35 -3.03 -12.01
CA ASP A 55 -4.03 -3.57 -11.70
C ASP A 55 -3.80 -3.44 -10.19
N PRO A 56 -4.07 -4.51 -9.43
CA PRO A 56 -3.93 -4.43 -7.97
C PRO A 56 -2.52 -4.08 -7.50
N ALA A 57 -1.49 -4.60 -8.15
CA ALA A 57 -0.11 -4.29 -7.75
C ALA A 57 0.19 -2.80 -7.95
N ALA A 58 -0.19 -2.23 -9.09
CA ALA A 58 0.03 -0.81 -9.36
C ALA A 58 -0.74 0.07 -8.36
N TRP A 59 -1.96 -0.31 -8.02
CA TRP A 59 -2.77 0.40 -7.04
C TRP A 59 -2.10 0.41 -5.67
N LEU A 60 -1.62 -0.77 -5.23
CA LEU A 60 -0.95 -0.90 -3.94
C LEU A 60 0.36 -0.11 -3.88
N ILE A 61 1.11 -0.10 -4.97
CA ILE A 61 2.35 0.68 -5.06
C ILE A 61 2.05 2.17 -4.94
N MET A 62 1.09 2.68 -5.71
CA MET A 62 0.76 4.09 -5.72
C MET A 62 0.22 4.56 -4.38
N VAL A 63 -0.73 3.83 -3.82
CA VAL A 63 -1.35 4.19 -2.54
C VAL A 63 -0.35 4.09 -1.41
N GLY A 64 0.45 3.02 -1.38
CA GLY A 64 1.47 2.85 -0.34
C GLY A 64 2.54 3.93 -0.41
N ARG A 65 3.00 4.25 -1.61
CA ARG A 65 3.98 5.32 -1.80
C ARG A 65 3.45 6.66 -1.30
N ASN A 66 2.23 7.01 -1.68
CA ASN A 66 1.63 8.28 -1.28
C ASN A 66 1.41 8.36 0.21
N ALA A 67 0.96 7.27 0.84
CA ALA A 67 0.77 7.22 2.29
C ALA A 67 2.09 7.41 3.04
N ALA A 68 3.16 6.77 2.56
CA ALA A 68 4.48 6.90 3.18
C ALA A 68 5.03 8.32 3.03
N ILE A 69 4.85 8.94 1.87
CA ILE A 69 5.28 10.33 1.63
C ILE A 69 4.53 11.28 2.57
N ASP A 70 3.22 11.09 2.73
CA ASP A 70 2.42 11.92 3.64
C ASP A 70 2.90 11.77 5.07
N GLN A 71 3.23 10.56 5.49
CA GLN A 71 3.73 10.31 6.84
C GLN A 71 5.05 11.03 7.08
N VAL A 72 5.96 10.98 6.12
CA VAL A 72 7.26 11.66 6.21
C VAL A 72 7.05 13.18 6.30
N ARG A 73 6.14 13.72 5.50
CA ARG A 73 5.82 15.16 5.54
C ARG A 73 5.29 15.59 6.90
N LYS A 74 4.41 14.79 7.50
CA LYS A 74 3.86 15.08 8.83
C LYS A 74 4.96 15.08 9.88
N THR A 75 5.82 14.06 9.83
CA THR A 75 6.94 13.94 10.78
C THR A 75 7.89 15.13 10.66
N SER A 76 8.24 15.52 9.43
CA SER A 76 9.11 16.67 9.19
C SER A 76 8.50 17.96 9.71
N ARG A 77 7.20 18.13 9.53
CA ARG A 77 6.50 19.32 9.99
C ARG A 77 6.53 19.43 11.52
N LEU A 78 6.30 18.31 12.19
CA LEU A 78 6.35 18.27 13.67
C LEU A 78 7.74 18.52 14.20
N THR A 79 8.76 18.02 13.51
CA THR A 79 10.14 18.18 13.91
C THR A 79 10.62 19.63 13.72
N ALA A 80 10.07 20.33 12.73
CA ALA A 80 10.45 21.70 12.42
C ALA A 80 9.96 22.71 13.45
N LEU A 81 9.01 22.31 14.29
CA LEU A 81 8.50 23.19 15.35
C LEU A 81 9.47 23.21 16.52
#